data_6fda9b760c3717f34f204c0f709afd4f
#
_entry.id   6fda9b760c3717f34f204c0f709afd4f
#
_cell.length_a   1.000
_cell.length_b   1.000
_cell.length_c   1.000
_cell.angle_alpha   90.00
_cell.angle_beta   90.00
_cell.angle_gamma   90.00
#
_symmetry.space_group_name_H-M   'P 1'
#
loop_
_entity.id
_entity.type
_entity.pdbx_description
1 polymer ?
#
loop_
_entity_poly.entity_id
_entity_poly.type
_entity_poly.pdbx_seq_one_letter_code
_entity_poly.pdbx_strand_id
1 'polypeptide(L)'
;MKKNTYVQFENSFFERIINQKRMQMFKLLSRKIDISKINDLLDIGTTNDSKLSSSNFFCRMFDKISKHKSISNQKINNSRFERCLKKSITSNFSKKDINNLKSDLVISSAVIEHVGNFNNQTNKVRNMIKLSKKYIIITTPNRFFPIEVHTKLPLIHWLPKKIFRKMLLFFHMDYFAYEKNLNLLDITELKRILDTFSREISYKIYNIHFLGFVSNFLVICKVKKF
;
A
#
# COMPACT_ATOMS: atom_id res chain seq x y z
N MET A 1 13.52 -25.91 -9.14
CA MET A 1 12.48 -25.25 -8.33
C MET A 1 12.65 -23.73 -8.43
N LYS A 2 11.89 -23.02 -9.27
CA LYS A 2 11.92 -21.54 -9.34
C LYS A 2 11.24 -21.00 -8.07
N LYS A 3 11.97 -20.27 -7.24
CA LYS A 3 11.40 -19.60 -6.05
C LYS A 3 10.36 -18.58 -6.50
N ASN A 4 9.09 -18.84 -6.21
CA ASN A 4 7.96 -17.90 -6.32
C ASN A 4 8.11 -16.77 -5.27
N THR A 5 9.20 -16.03 -5.31
CA THR A 5 9.47 -14.95 -4.37
C THR A 5 9.44 -13.63 -5.13
N TYR A 6 8.74 -12.65 -4.58
CA TYR A 6 8.82 -11.27 -5.03
C TYR A 6 10.29 -10.81 -4.92
N VAL A 7 10.94 -10.59 -6.06
CA VAL A 7 12.28 -10.02 -6.12
C VAL A 7 12.13 -8.55 -6.50
N GLN A 8 12.37 -7.67 -5.55
CA GLN A 8 12.47 -6.25 -5.82
C GLN A 8 13.82 -5.99 -6.50
N PHE A 9 13.80 -5.45 -7.72
CA PHE A 9 15.03 -5.18 -8.47
C PHE A 9 15.84 -4.08 -7.80
N GLU A 10 17.06 -4.38 -7.40
CA GLU A 10 18.06 -3.45 -6.87
C GLU A 10 18.64 -2.57 -7.99
N ASN A 11 17.84 -1.75 -8.65
CA ASN A 11 18.35 -0.75 -9.58
C ASN A 11 18.35 0.61 -8.89
N SER A 12 19.53 1.17 -8.65
CA SER A 12 19.71 2.43 -7.91
C SER A 12 18.96 3.61 -8.53
N PHE A 13 18.77 3.65 -9.85
CA PHE A 13 18.03 4.70 -10.53
C PHE A 13 16.52 4.63 -10.24
N PHE A 14 15.91 3.45 -10.39
CA PHE A 14 14.49 3.28 -10.05
C PHE A 14 14.21 3.51 -8.56
N GLU A 15 15.12 3.08 -7.70
CA GLU A 15 15.02 3.28 -6.25
C GLU A 15 15.02 4.78 -5.90
N ARG A 16 15.86 5.60 -6.55
CA ARG A 16 15.85 7.06 -6.39
C ARG A 16 14.53 7.68 -6.80
N ILE A 17 13.95 7.25 -7.94
CA ILE A 17 12.64 7.73 -8.41
C ILE A 17 11.55 7.36 -7.40
N ILE A 18 11.51 6.10 -6.94
CA ILE A 18 10.54 5.64 -5.94
C ILE A 18 10.63 6.48 -4.66
N ASN A 19 11.83 6.69 -4.14
CA ASN A 19 12.06 7.50 -2.93
C ASN A 19 11.64 8.96 -3.13
N GLN A 20 11.95 9.56 -4.27
CA GLN A 20 11.53 10.91 -4.60
C GLN A 20 9.99 11.03 -4.60
N LYS A 21 9.27 10.04 -5.18
CA LYS A 21 7.81 10.04 -5.19
C LYS A 21 7.23 9.79 -3.79
N ARG A 22 7.80 8.90 -3.00
CA ARG A 22 7.41 8.68 -1.61
C ARG A 22 7.64 9.91 -0.74
N MET A 23 8.76 10.62 -0.95
CA MET A 23 9.02 11.90 -0.28
C MET A 23 8.00 12.97 -0.69
N GLN A 24 7.64 13.06 -1.98
CA GLN A 24 6.58 13.95 -2.45
C GLN A 24 5.23 13.64 -1.77
N MET A 25 4.87 12.35 -1.69
CA MET A 25 3.67 11.92 -0.97
C MET A 25 3.72 12.27 0.51
N PHE A 26 4.86 12.05 1.17
CA PHE A 26 5.04 12.38 2.57
C PHE A 26 4.91 13.88 2.85
N LYS A 27 5.54 14.72 2.04
CA LYS A 27 5.41 16.19 2.15
C LYS A 27 3.96 16.65 1.96
N LEU A 28 3.24 16.04 1.00
CA LEU A 28 1.84 16.35 0.79
C LEU A 28 0.98 15.91 1.98
N LEU A 29 1.21 14.69 2.47
CA LEU A 29 0.54 14.14 3.64
C LEU A 29 0.72 15.01 4.88
N SER A 30 1.96 15.44 5.17
CA SER A 30 2.30 16.31 6.31
C SER A 30 1.64 17.68 6.28
N ARG A 31 1.24 18.14 5.08
CA ARG A 31 0.45 19.38 4.92
C ARG A 31 -1.06 19.17 5.09
N LYS A 32 -1.54 17.93 5.01
CA LYS A 32 -2.98 17.61 5.02
C LYS A 32 -3.47 17.00 6.32
N ILE A 33 -2.57 16.42 7.10
CA ILE A 33 -2.87 15.91 8.44
C ILE A 33 -1.94 16.56 9.47
N ASP A 34 -2.49 16.82 10.65
CA ASP A 34 -1.71 17.32 11.78
C ASP A 34 -1.01 16.15 12.47
N ILE A 35 0.28 15.97 12.13
CA ILE A 35 1.11 14.87 12.63
C ILE A 35 1.31 14.97 14.16
N SER A 36 1.28 16.17 14.73
CA SER A 36 1.47 16.37 16.18
C SER A 36 0.35 15.71 17.01
N LYS A 37 -0.80 15.47 16.40
CA LYS A 37 -1.96 14.80 17.03
C LYS A 37 -1.98 13.28 16.83
N ILE A 38 -0.92 12.69 16.26
CA ILE A 38 -0.79 11.25 16.00
C ILE A 38 0.13 10.65 17.06
N ASN A 39 -0.42 9.78 17.90
CA ASN A 39 0.32 9.12 18.98
C ASN A 39 0.86 7.75 18.56
N ASP A 40 0.12 7.03 17.74
CA ASP A 40 0.48 5.69 17.31
C ASP A 40 0.20 5.45 15.80
N LEU A 41 1.07 4.66 15.18
CA LEU A 41 1.05 4.32 13.76
C LEU A 41 0.99 2.80 13.59
N LEU A 42 0.12 2.32 12.70
CA LEU A 42 0.08 0.95 12.23
C LEU A 42 0.50 0.90 10.76
N ASP A 43 1.58 0.19 10.46
CA ASP A 43 2.03 -0.07 9.10
C ASP A 43 1.52 -1.44 8.61
N ILE A 44 0.94 -1.45 7.41
CA ILE A 44 0.40 -2.65 6.79
C ILE A 44 1.22 -3.00 5.55
N GLY A 45 1.79 -4.20 5.56
CA GLY A 45 2.70 -4.68 4.53
C GLY A 45 4.17 -4.42 4.85
N THR A 46 4.49 -4.26 6.13
CA THR A 46 5.86 -4.14 6.63
C THR A 46 6.73 -5.29 6.15
N THR A 47 7.97 -4.98 5.80
CA THR A 47 8.98 -5.95 5.36
C THR A 47 10.21 -5.93 6.26
N ASN A 48 10.94 -7.07 6.32
CA ASN A 48 12.26 -7.13 6.96
C ASN A 48 13.39 -6.58 6.08
N ASP A 49 13.08 -6.17 4.85
CA ASP A 49 14.07 -5.60 3.97
C ASP A 49 14.63 -4.29 4.54
N SER A 50 15.93 -4.27 4.78
CA SER A 50 16.72 -3.13 5.24
C SER A 50 17.63 -2.54 4.17
N LYS A 51 17.75 -3.20 3.01
CA LYS A 51 18.66 -2.80 1.94
C LYS A 51 18.09 -1.64 1.12
N LEU A 52 16.81 -1.71 0.81
CA LEU A 52 16.15 -0.68 0.00
C LEU A 52 15.67 0.47 0.86
N SER A 53 16.08 1.67 0.49
CA SER A 53 15.65 2.91 1.17
C SER A 53 14.16 3.23 0.94
N SER A 54 13.51 2.60 -0.02
CA SER A 54 12.05 2.67 -0.21
C SER A 54 11.28 1.76 0.74
N SER A 55 11.89 0.67 1.26
CA SER A 55 11.20 -0.26 2.17
C SER A 55 10.85 0.41 3.49
N ASN A 56 9.60 0.18 3.97
CA ASN A 56 9.06 0.79 5.20
C ASN A 56 9.23 2.32 5.27
N PHE A 57 9.24 2.99 4.12
CA PHE A 57 9.57 4.41 3.97
C PHE A 57 8.77 5.30 4.93
N PHE A 58 7.45 5.18 4.97
CA PHE A 58 6.62 6.04 5.79
C PHE A 58 6.88 5.84 7.29
N CYS A 59 7.13 4.61 7.74
CA CYS A 59 7.48 4.36 9.13
C CYS A 59 8.76 5.07 9.57
N ARG A 60 9.74 5.19 8.65
CA ARG A 60 10.97 5.95 8.93
C ARG A 60 10.73 7.44 8.93
N MET A 61 9.86 7.94 8.05
CA MET A 61 9.56 9.37 7.98
C MET A 61 8.70 9.87 9.15
N PHE A 62 7.97 8.96 9.80
CA PHE A 62 7.20 9.25 11.01
C PHE A 62 7.95 8.87 12.29
N ASP A 63 9.27 9.09 12.33
CA ASP A 63 10.16 8.76 13.46
C ASP A 63 9.75 9.41 14.78
N LYS A 64 9.12 10.59 14.74
CA LYS A 64 8.61 11.32 15.92
C LYS A 64 7.37 10.68 16.55
N ILE A 65 6.69 9.75 15.87
CA ILE A 65 5.60 9.00 16.46
C ILE A 65 6.19 7.93 17.38
N SER A 66 5.80 7.95 18.66
CA SER A 66 6.41 7.11 19.70
C SER A 66 6.09 5.62 19.56
N LYS A 67 4.92 5.27 19.02
CA LYS A 67 4.44 3.88 18.97
C LYS A 67 4.19 3.42 17.54
N HIS A 68 5.00 2.49 17.10
CA HIS A 68 4.85 1.84 15.80
C HIS A 68 4.38 0.40 15.97
N LYS A 69 3.37 0.00 15.19
CA LYS A 69 2.83 -1.35 15.11
C LYS A 69 2.88 -1.83 13.67
N SER A 70 2.85 -3.14 13.45
CA SER A 70 2.88 -3.69 12.10
C SER A 70 1.95 -4.88 11.89
N ILE A 71 1.45 -5.01 10.66
CA ILE A 71 0.81 -6.22 10.13
C ILE A 71 1.55 -6.62 8.85
N SER A 72 1.93 -7.90 8.79
CA SER A 72 2.64 -8.46 7.64
C SER A 72 2.29 -9.92 7.44
N ASN A 73 2.43 -10.42 6.20
CA ASN A 73 2.34 -11.86 5.90
C ASN A 73 3.58 -12.64 6.38
N GLN A 74 4.66 -11.96 6.72
CA GLN A 74 5.90 -12.54 7.26
C GLN A 74 6.11 -12.13 8.72
N LYS A 75 6.92 -12.91 9.45
CA LYS A 75 7.36 -12.52 10.79
C LYS A 75 8.29 -11.31 10.66
N ILE A 76 8.00 -10.23 11.37
CA ILE A 76 8.81 -9.00 11.36
C ILE A 76 9.74 -9.03 12.57
N ASN A 77 11.05 -8.91 12.31
CA ASN A 77 12.11 -8.84 13.31
C ASN A 77 12.76 -7.44 13.25
N ASN A 78 12.01 -6.41 13.65
CA ASN A 78 12.48 -5.02 13.63
C ASN A 78 12.07 -4.33 14.93
N SER A 79 13.06 -3.89 15.71
CA SER A 79 12.88 -3.27 17.03
C SER A 79 12.08 -1.96 17.03
N ARG A 80 11.89 -1.34 15.86
CA ARG A 80 11.04 -0.14 15.71
C ARG A 80 9.58 -0.42 16.08
N PHE A 81 9.12 -1.66 15.86
CA PHE A 81 7.71 -2.01 16.08
C PHE A 81 7.51 -2.65 17.46
N GLU A 82 6.75 -1.98 18.33
CA GLU A 82 6.37 -2.52 19.64
C GLU A 82 5.46 -3.76 19.55
N ARG A 83 4.69 -3.85 18.45
CA ARG A 83 3.78 -4.96 18.16
C ARG A 83 3.80 -5.32 16.69
N CYS A 84 4.01 -6.61 16.41
CA CYS A 84 3.99 -7.16 15.06
C CYS A 84 3.00 -8.32 15.00
N LEU A 85 2.02 -8.25 14.12
CA LEU A 85 1.10 -9.35 13.87
C LEU A 85 1.41 -9.98 12.50
N LYS A 86 1.80 -11.27 12.50
CA LYS A 86 1.91 -12.05 11.26
C LYS A 86 0.52 -12.53 10.85
N LYS A 87 -0.12 -11.78 9.95
CA LYS A 87 -1.47 -12.08 9.45
C LYS A 87 -1.73 -11.38 8.12
N SER A 88 -2.52 -11.99 7.25
CA SER A 88 -3.00 -11.29 6.05
C SER A 88 -3.97 -10.17 6.45
N ILE A 89 -3.81 -8.99 5.85
CA ILE A 89 -4.72 -7.86 6.08
C ILE A 89 -6.13 -8.12 5.54
N THR A 90 -6.31 -9.10 4.65
CA THR A 90 -7.62 -9.49 4.12
C THR A 90 -8.37 -10.49 5.00
N SER A 91 -7.70 -11.05 6.03
CA SER A 91 -8.28 -12.01 6.97
C SER A 91 -9.19 -11.33 8.00
N ASN A 92 -10.02 -12.11 8.67
CA ASN A 92 -10.81 -11.62 9.80
C ASN A 92 -9.91 -11.34 11.01
N PHE A 93 -10.13 -10.20 11.67
CA PHE A 93 -9.44 -9.81 12.89
C PHE A 93 -10.34 -10.05 14.10
N SER A 94 -9.80 -10.69 15.14
CA SER A 94 -10.48 -10.85 16.41
C SER A 94 -10.62 -9.50 17.13
N LYS A 95 -11.54 -9.40 18.10
CA LYS A 95 -11.64 -8.19 18.96
C LYS A 95 -10.32 -7.88 19.66
N LYS A 96 -9.58 -8.92 20.09
CA LYS A 96 -8.24 -8.79 20.70
C LYS A 96 -7.23 -8.20 19.71
N ASP A 97 -7.20 -8.68 18.46
CA ASP A 97 -6.30 -8.14 17.43
C ASP A 97 -6.59 -6.65 17.18
N ILE A 98 -7.89 -6.30 17.03
CA ILE A 98 -8.31 -4.92 16.78
C ILE A 98 -7.89 -4.04 17.96
N ASN A 99 -8.21 -4.39 19.19
CA ASN A 99 -7.87 -3.58 20.37
C ASN A 99 -6.35 -3.37 20.50
N ASN A 100 -5.55 -4.38 20.21
CA ASN A 100 -4.10 -4.32 20.30
C ASN A 100 -3.44 -3.47 19.19
N LEU A 101 -4.04 -3.46 18.00
CA LEU A 101 -3.44 -2.85 16.81
C LEU A 101 -4.08 -1.52 16.43
N LYS A 102 -5.28 -1.20 16.93
CA LYS A 102 -5.99 0.04 16.60
C LYS A 102 -5.10 1.25 16.87
N SER A 103 -4.95 2.11 15.86
CA SER A 103 -3.97 3.21 15.85
C SER A 103 -4.56 4.50 15.28
N ASP A 104 -4.00 5.63 15.69
CA ASP A 104 -4.41 6.96 15.19
C ASP A 104 -4.21 7.07 13.69
N LEU A 105 -3.10 6.50 13.18
CA LEU A 105 -2.73 6.51 11.78
C LEU A 105 -2.49 5.07 11.30
N VAL A 106 -3.21 4.65 10.28
CA VAL A 106 -3.02 3.36 9.60
C VAL A 106 -2.50 3.61 8.19
N ILE A 107 -1.32 3.10 7.88
CA ILE A 107 -0.67 3.30 6.56
C ILE A 107 -0.55 1.96 5.84
N SER A 108 -0.79 1.99 4.54
CA SER A 108 -0.52 0.88 3.62
C SER A 108 0.04 1.44 2.32
N SER A 109 1.33 1.23 2.09
CA SER A 109 2.05 1.78 0.95
C SER A 109 2.38 0.67 -0.06
N ALA A 110 1.81 0.76 -1.27
CA ALA A 110 2.02 -0.20 -2.36
C ALA A 110 1.74 -1.66 -1.94
N VAL A 111 0.55 -1.90 -1.38
CA VAL A 111 0.12 -3.23 -0.91
C VAL A 111 -1.26 -3.61 -1.45
N ILE A 112 -2.13 -2.64 -1.78
CA ILE A 112 -3.50 -2.93 -2.20
C ILE A 112 -3.53 -3.71 -3.52
N GLU A 113 -2.57 -3.48 -4.39
CA GLU A 113 -2.38 -4.20 -5.64
C GLU A 113 -1.92 -5.65 -5.47
N HIS A 114 -1.43 -6.02 -4.26
CA HIS A 114 -0.89 -7.35 -3.94
C HIS A 114 -1.81 -8.23 -3.09
N VAL A 115 -3.04 -7.82 -2.86
CA VAL A 115 -3.98 -8.60 -2.03
C VAL A 115 -4.99 -9.42 -2.85
N GLY A 116 -4.88 -9.39 -4.18
CA GLY A 116 -5.70 -10.19 -5.08
C GLY A 116 -6.88 -9.43 -5.68
N ASN A 117 -8.04 -10.08 -5.74
CA ASN A 117 -9.23 -9.58 -6.43
C ASN A 117 -9.89 -8.38 -5.72
N PHE A 118 -10.92 -7.84 -6.36
CA PHE A 118 -11.69 -6.70 -5.86
C PHE A 118 -12.24 -6.91 -4.44
N ASN A 119 -12.74 -8.12 -4.13
CA ASN A 119 -13.28 -8.43 -2.81
C ASN A 119 -12.18 -8.38 -1.73
N ASN A 120 -10.98 -8.89 -2.03
CA ASN A 120 -9.84 -8.82 -1.13
C ASN A 120 -9.36 -7.38 -0.93
N GLN A 121 -9.32 -6.58 -2.00
CA GLN A 121 -8.98 -5.16 -1.93
C GLN A 121 -9.99 -4.39 -1.06
N THR A 122 -11.28 -4.67 -1.21
CA THR A 122 -12.36 -4.12 -0.38
C THR A 122 -12.23 -4.58 1.08
N ASN A 123 -11.99 -5.88 1.33
CA ASN A 123 -11.77 -6.41 2.68
C ASN A 123 -10.56 -5.80 3.37
N LYS A 124 -9.48 -5.54 2.63
CA LYS A 124 -8.34 -4.80 3.15
C LYS A 124 -8.75 -3.42 3.65
N VAL A 125 -9.47 -2.62 2.86
CA VAL A 125 -9.92 -1.29 3.27
C VAL A 125 -10.84 -1.37 4.47
N ARG A 126 -11.79 -2.32 4.50
CA ARG A 126 -12.66 -2.59 5.66
C ARG A 126 -11.86 -2.85 6.94
N ASN A 127 -10.83 -3.67 6.86
CA ASN A 127 -9.98 -3.96 8.02
C ASN A 127 -9.15 -2.75 8.43
N MET A 128 -8.64 -1.95 7.48
CA MET A 128 -7.96 -0.70 7.80
C MET A 128 -8.88 0.27 8.57
N ILE A 129 -10.16 0.35 8.19
CA ILE A 129 -11.15 1.18 8.90
C ILE A 129 -11.32 0.70 10.35
N LYS A 130 -11.49 -0.60 10.57
CA LYS A 130 -11.62 -1.18 11.92
C LYS A 130 -10.40 -0.91 12.80
N LEU A 131 -9.20 -0.87 12.19
CA LEU A 131 -7.91 -0.69 12.86
C LEU A 131 -7.52 0.78 13.03
N SER A 132 -8.27 1.72 12.45
CA SER A 132 -7.96 3.15 12.49
C SER A 132 -8.84 3.89 13.50
N LYS A 133 -8.22 4.83 14.23
CA LYS A 133 -8.93 5.79 15.11
C LYS A 133 -9.20 7.12 14.41
N LYS A 134 -8.30 7.58 13.53
CA LYS A 134 -8.36 8.92 12.93
C LYS A 134 -8.15 8.91 11.40
N TYR A 135 -6.99 8.40 10.95
CA TYR A 135 -6.59 8.52 9.54
C TYR A 135 -6.13 7.19 8.95
N ILE A 136 -6.45 7.01 7.67
CA ILE A 136 -5.98 5.91 6.85
C ILE A 136 -5.27 6.49 5.64
N ILE A 137 -4.06 5.98 5.35
CA ILE A 137 -3.28 6.36 4.18
C ILE A 137 -3.08 5.13 3.31
N ILE A 138 -3.45 5.25 2.04
CA ILE A 138 -3.19 4.21 1.04
C ILE A 138 -2.39 4.86 -0.08
N THR A 139 -1.27 4.24 -0.46
CA THR A 139 -0.60 4.56 -1.72
C THR A 139 -0.62 3.35 -2.64
N THR A 140 -0.78 3.60 -3.94
CA THR A 140 -0.75 2.55 -4.96
C THR A 140 -0.30 3.14 -6.30
N PRO A 141 0.46 2.40 -7.13
CA PRO A 141 0.76 2.84 -8.47
C PRO A 141 -0.52 2.94 -9.30
N ASN A 142 -0.53 3.92 -10.22
CA ASN A 142 -1.60 4.03 -11.19
C ASN A 142 -1.41 3.01 -12.30
N ARG A 143 -2.42 2.18 -12.55
CA ARG A 143 -2.43 1.21 -13.64
C ARG A 143 -2.10 1.84 -15.00
N PHE A 144 -2.49 3.07 -15.25
CA PHE A 144 -2.28 3.76 -16.52
C PHE A 144 -1.01 4.64 -16.55
N PHE A 145 -0.07 4.43 -15.62
CA PHE A 145 1.26 5.00 -15.78
C PHE A 145 2.02 4.24 -16.89
N PRO A 146 2.75 4.91 -17.81
CA PRO A 146 3.32 4.25 -19.00
C PRO A 146 4.22 3.03 -18.74
N ILE A 147 4.91 2.98 -17.60
CA ILE A 147 5.80 1.86 -17.23
C ILE A 147 5.23 1.17 -15.99
N GLU A 148 4.94 -0.12 -16.11
CA GLU A 148 4.49 -0.91 -14.97
C GLU A 148 5.67 -1.12 -13.99
N VAL A 149 5.49 -0.68 -12.74
CA VAL A 149 6.59 -0.56 -11.77
C VAL A 149 7.14 -1.90 -11.28
N HIS A 150 6.36 -2.99 -11.33
CA HIS A 150 6.76 -4.32 -10.87
C HIS A 150 7.45 -5.12 -11.98
N THR A 151 6.89 -5.08 -13.19
CA THR A 151 7.38 -5.85 -14.34
C THR A 151 8.38 -5.07 -15.20
N LYS A 152 8.42 -3.73 -15.05
CA LYS A 152 9.20 -2.78 -15.88
C LYS A 152 8.78 -2.77 -17.35
N LEU A 153 7.67 -3.40 -17.70
CA LEU A 153 7.17 -3.45 -19.07
C LEU A 153 6.39 -2.17 -19.41
N PRO A 154 6.62 -1.55 -20.57
CA PRO A 154 5.88 -0.39 -21.01
C PRO A 154 4.52 -0.78 -21.57
N LEU A 155 3.48 -0.01 -21.27
CA LEU A 155 2.14 0.02 -21.88
C LEU A 155 1.31 -1.27 -21.87
N ILE A 156 1.90 -2.46 -21.81
CA ILE A 156 1.16 -3.73 -21.94
C ILE A 156 0.12 -3.95 -20.84
N HIS A 157 0.30 -3.36 -19.65
CA HIS A 157 -0.66 -3.40 -18.55
C HIS A 157 -1.89 -2.50 -18.77
N TRP A 158 -1.90 -1.69 -19.85
CA TRP A 158 -3.08 -0.95 -20.32
C TRP A 158 -4.10 -1.86 -21.00
N LEU A 159 -3.64 -2.97 -21.56
CA LEU A 159 -4.52 -3.99 -22.13
C LEU A 159 -5.49 -4.54 -21.10
N PRO A 160 -6.63 -5.12 -21.51
CA PRO A 160 -7.53 -5.81 -20.58
C PRO A 160 -6.77 -6.78 -19.66
N LYS A 161 -7.10 -6.79 -18.37
CA LYS A 161 -6.34 -7.56 -17.35
C LYS A 161 -6.09 -9.02 -17.73
N LYS A 162 -7.06 -9.65 -18.43
CA LYS A 162 -6.90 -11.04 -18.92
C LYS A 162 -5.80 -11.17 -19.95
N ILE A 163 -5.70 -10.21 -20.90
CA ILE A 163 -4.67 -10.21 -21.96
C ILE A 163 -3.31 -9.90 -21.36
N PHE A 164 -3.23 -8.88 -20.49
CA PHE A 164 -2.01 -8.53 -19.76
C PHE A 164 -1.42 -9.73 -19.02
N ARG A 165 -2.26 -10.50 -18.28
CA ARG A 165 -1.81 -11.71 -17.59
C ARG A 165 -1.28 -12.79 -18.53
N LYS A 166 -1.91 -13.01 -19.69
CA LYS A 166 -1.40 -13.94 -20.72
C LYS A 166 -0.04 -13.51 -21.24
N MET A 167 0.15 -12.21 -21.47
CA MET A 167 1.45 -11.67 -21.90
C MET A 167 2.53 -11.85 -20.83
N LEU A 168 2.19 -11.66 -19.55
CA LEU A 168 3.14 -11.92 -18.47
C LEU A 168 3.57 -13.39 -18.40
N LEU A 169 2.67 -14.33 -18.66
CA LEU A 169 3.03 -15.76 -18.79
C LEU A 169 3.95 -15.99 -19.99
N PHE A 170 3.66 -15.37 -21.14
CA PHE A 170 4.52 -15.45 -22.31
C PHE A 170 5.94 -14.91 -22.06
N PHE A 171 6.08 -13.85 -21.26
CA PHE A 171 7.37 -13.29 -20.85
C PHE A 171 8.01 -14.00 -19.64
N HIS A 172 7.50 -15.17 -19.24
CA HIS A 172 7.99 -15.93 -18.05
C HIS A 172 7.97 -15.13 -16.74
N MET A 173 7.02 -14.20 -16.62
CA MET A 173 6.79 -13.40 -15.41
C MET A 173 5.64 -13.99 -14.59
N ASP A 174 5.66 -15.31 -14.38
CA ASP A 174 4.55 -16.10 -13.81
C ASP A 174 4.04 -15.52 -12.48
N TYR A 175 4.95 -15.06 -11.61
CA TYR A 175 4.56 -14.50 -10.33
C TYR A 175 3.53 -13.38 -10.48
N PHE A 176 3.78 -12.42 -11.38
CA PHE A 176 2.91 -11.25 -11.60
C PHE A 176 1.69 -11.53 -12.49
N ALA A 177 1.68 -12.67 -13.19
CA ALA A 177 0.55 -13.08 -14.01
C ALA A 177 -0.67 -13.48 -13.18
N TYR A 178 -0.49 -13.89 -11.92
CA TYR A 178 -1.57 -14.29 -11.04
C TYR A 178 -2.19 -13.08 -10.31
N GLU A 179 -3.52 -12.97 -10.35
CA GLU A 179 -4.28 -11.90 -9.71
C GLU A 179 -3.99 -11.78 -8.20
N LYS A 180 -3.79 -12.90 -7.53
CA LYS A 180 -3.44 -12.94 -6.11
C LYS A 180 -2.14 -12.22 -5.77
N ASN A 181 -1.25 -12.04 -6.75
CA ASN A 181 0.07 -11.43 -6.57
C ASN A 181 0.14 -10.00 -7.13
N LEU A 182 -0.61 -9.72 -8.22
CA LEU A 182 -0.67 -8.39 -8.81
C LEU A 182 -2.04 -8.12 -9.43
N ASN A 183 -2.74 -7.13 -8.90
CA ASN A 183 -4.00 -6.62 -9.44
C ASN A 183 -4.01 -5.09 -9.38
N LEU A 184 -3.41 -4.47 -10.38
CA LEU A 184 -3.27 -3.02 -10.50
C LEU A 184 -4.63 -2.33 -10.54
N LEU A 185 -4.68 -1.14 -9.94
CA LEU A 185 -5.87 -0.31 -9.84
C LEU A 185 -5.73 0.95 -10.69
N ASP A 186 -6.81 1.34 -11.34
CA ASP A 186 -7.00 2.69 -11.84
C ASP A 186 -7.82 3.54 -10.84
N ILE A 187 -8.02 4.81 -11.17
CA ILE A 187 -8.73 5.75 -10.30
C ILE A 187 -10.20 5.36 -10.10
N THR A 188 -10.83 4.74 -11.09
CA THR A 188 -12.24 4.33 -11.04
C THR A 188 -12.42 3.14 -10.12
N GLU A 189 -11.57 2.12 -10.27
CA GLU A 189 -11.55 0.95 -9.41
C GLU A 189 -11.25 1.34 -7.94
N LEU A 190 -10.30 2.26 -7.74
CA LEU A 190 -9.94 2.75 -6.41
C LEU A 190 -11.10 3.50 -5.75
N LYS A 191 -11.76 4.41 -6.48
CA LYS A 191 -12.97 5.11 -6.00
C LYS A 191 -14.07 4.12 -5.65
N ARG A 192 -14.37 3.17 -6.53
CA ARG A 192 -15.41 2.16 -6.29
C ARG A 192 -15.20 1.40 -4.97
N ILE A 193 -13.93 1.07 -4.62
CA ILE A 193 -13.62 0.44 -3.33
C ILE A 193 -13.91 1.41 -2.17
N LEU A 194 -13.46 2.66 -2.27
CA LEU A 194 -13.59 3.65 -1.20
C LEU A 194 -15.04 4.07 -0.97
N ASP A 195 -15.82 4.22 -2.04
CA ASP A 195 -17.23 4.61 -2.00
C ASP A 195 -18.10 3.57 -1.28
N THR A 196 -17.69 2.30 -1.27
CA THR A 196 -18.32 1.24 -0.46
C THR A 196 -18.38 1.62 1.04
N PHE A 197 -17.46 2.47 1.50
CA PHE A 197 -17.31 2.88 2.89
C PHE A 197 -17.61 4.36 3.13
N SER A 198 -18.39 4.99 2.26
CA SER A 198 -18.73 6.43 2.34
C SER A 198 -19.44 6.84 3.64
N ARG A 199 -20.06 5.90 4.34
CA ARG A 199 -20.66 6.12 5.66
C ARG A 199 -19.58 6.19 6.75
N GLU A 200 -18.57 5.33 6.70
CA GLU A 200 -17.54 5.17 7.74
C GLU A 200 -16.36 6.13 7.58
N ILE A 201 -16.06 6.54 6.34
CA ILE A 201 -14.92 7.42 6.04
C ILE A 201 -15.32 8.58 5.13
N SER A 202 -14.59 9.68 5.22
CA SER A 202 -14.43 10.66 4.15
C SER A 202 -13.03 10.52 3.56
N TYR A 203 -12.86 10.65 2.25
CA TYR A 203 -11.57 10.47 1.63
C TYR A 203 -11.26 11.54 0.57
N LYS A 204 -9.97 11.68 0.28
CA LYS A 204 -9.46 12.51 -0.81
C LYS A 204 -8.34 11.76 -1.51
N ILE A 205 -8.36 11.73 -2.85
CA ILE A 205 -7.33 11.10 -3.68
C ILE A 205 -6.49 12.22 -4.29
N TYR A 206 -5.18 12.11 -4.15
CA TYR A 206 -4.20 13.02 -4.73
C TYR A 206 -3.39 12.28 -5.79
N ASN A 207 -3.32 12.89 -6.97
CA ASN A 207 -2.51 12.40 -8.07
C ASN A 207 -1.05 12.80 -7.86
N ILE A 208 -0.16 11.84 -7.92
CA ILE A 208 1.29 12.04 -7.89
C ILE A 208 1.80 11.89 -9.30
N HIS A 209 2.40 12.94 -9.83
CA HIS A 209 2.84 12.99 -11.22
C HIS A 209 4.33 12.65 -11.36
N PHE A 210 4.66 11.99 -12.46
CA PHE A 210 6.02 11.79 -12.95
C PHE A 210 6.03 11.91 -14.46
N LEU A 211 6.92 12.76 -15.02
CA LEU A 211 7.04 13.05 -16.47
C LEU A 211 5.68 13.37 -17.13
N GLY A 212 4.86 14.20 -16.47
CA GLY A 212 3.54 14.61 -16.99
C GLY A 212 2.40 13.61 -16.75
N PHE A 213 2.69 12.36 -16.40
CA PHE A 213 1.69 11.32 -16.15
C PHE A 213 1.40 11.13 -14.67
N VAL A 214 0.19 10.72 -14.31
CA VAL A 214 -0.14 10.29 -12.96
C VAL A 214 0.52 8.93 -12.70
N SER A 215 1.57 8.90 -11.88
CA SER A 215 2.31 7.68 -11.57
C SER A 215 1.73 6.89 -10.41
N ASN A 216 1.23 7.60 -9.39
CA ASN A 216 0.69 6.99 -8.18
C ASN A 216 -0.51 7.76 -7.66
N PHE A 217 -1.34 7.08 -6.87
CA PHE A 217 -2.38 7.69 -6.06
C PHE A 217 -1.95 7.72 -4.59
N LEU A 218 -2.18 8.85 -3.95
CA LEU A 218 -2.13 8.99 -2.49
C LEU A 218 -3.55 9.23 -2.00
N VAL A 219 -4.11 8.29 -1.25
CA VAL A 219 -5.41 8.40 -0.63
C VAL A 219 -5.25 8.77 0.84
N ILE A 220 -5.94 9.80 1.26
CA ILE A 220 -6.06 10.20 2.67
C ILE A 220 -7.52 10.04 3.07
N CYS A 221 -7.81 9.11 3.98
CA CYS A 221 -9.12 8.95 4.55
C CYS A 221 -9.14 9.43 6.00
N LYS A 222 -10.24 10.07 6.39
CA LYS A 222 -10.56 10.41 7.78
C LYS A 222 -11.70 9.52 8.24
N VAL A 223 -11.52 8.81 9.33
CA VAL A 223 -12.56 7.96 9.93
C VAL A 223 -13.61 8.88 10.56
N LYS A 224 -14.89 8.66 10.23
CA LYS A 224 -16.00 9.37 10.82
C LYS A 224 -16.25 8.80 12.23
N LYS A 225 -16.45 9.68 13.20
CA LYS A 225 -16.91 9.27 14.53
C LYS A 225 -18.43 9.16 14.46
N PHE A 226 -18.96 8.05 14.86
CA PHE A 226 -20.39 7.86 15.16
C PHE A 226 -20.60 8.02 16.64
#